data_28b7c88a6bedad2dd3dc68b071f53fd3
#
_entry.id   28b7c88a6bedad2dd3dc68b071f53fd3
#
_cell.length_a   1.000
_cell.length_b   1.000
_cell.length_c   1.000
_cell.angle_alpha   90.00
_cell.angle_beta   90.00
_cell.angle_gamma   90.00
#
_symmetry.space_group_name_H-M   'P 1'
#
loop_
_entity.id
_entity.type
_entity.pdbx_description
1 polymer ?
#
loop_
_entity_poly.entity_id
_entity_poly.type
_entity_poly.pdbx_seq_one_letter_code
_entity_poly.pdbx_strand_id
1 'polypeptide(L)'
;MTRKGLVSRCPVCDSDMAVSELTCDSCGTSVRGRFPIPDLCRLPEDLYQFLLVFVKNRGVIRDVEKELGISYPTVRSRLDAVLAALGYAKSAGRSDSSEVIEMLERGEITPEEAEKMLRGESEEEKKQE
;
A
#
# COMPACT_ATOMS: atom_id res chain seq x y z
N MET A 1 -24.30 0.93 -3.66
CA MET A 1 -24.18 1.90 -2.55
C MET A 1 -22.76 2.41 -2.51
N THR A 2 -22.54 3.63 -2.89
CA THR A 2 -21.27 4.32 -2.65
C THR A 2 -21.15 4.56 -1.15
N ARG A 3 -20.35 3.77 -0.47
CA ARG A 3 -19.93 4.11 0.90
C ARG A 3 -19.12 5.40 0.79
N LYS A 4 -19.69 6.50 1.22
CA LYS A 4 -18.91 7.71 1.45
C LYS A 4 -17.84 7.33 2.46
N GLY A 5 -16.58 7.41 2.06
CA GLY A 5 -15.46 7.12 2.95
C GLY A 5 -15.59 7.92 4.25
N LEU A 6 -15.13 7.34 5.33
CA LEU A 6 -15.09 8.03 6.62
C LEU A 6 -14.18 9.26 6.50
N VAL A 7 -14.69 10.42 6.91
CA VAL A 7 -13.87 11.66 6.93
C VAL A 7 -12.82 11.51 8.05
N SER A 8 -11.60 11.20 7.68
CA SER A 8 -10.51 10.92 8.61
C SER A 8 -9.67 12.15 8.95
N ARG A 9 -9.75 13.20 8.12
CA ARG A 9 -9.05 14.47 8.31
C ARG A 9 -9.99 15.64 8.39
N CYS A 10 -9.68 16.58 9.27
CA CYS A 10 -10.48 17.77 9.46
C CYS A 10 -10.37 18.70 8.23
N PRO A 11 -11.50 19.11 7.61
CA PRO A 11 -11.47 19.99 6.44
C PRO A 11 -11.02 21.42 6.76
N VAL A 12 -10.87 21.78 8.04
CA VAL A 12 -10.47 23.10 8.47
C VAL A 12 -8.99 23.19 8.82
N CYS A 13 -8.47 22.23 9.59
CA CYS A 13 -7.09 22.27 10.10
C CYS A 13 -6.23 21.06 9.71
N ASP A 14 -6.77 20.15 8.92
CA ASP A 14 -6.11 18.91 8.45
C ASP A 14 -5.60 17.98 9.57
N SER A 15 -6.04 18.19 10.79
CA SER A 15 -5.72 17.29 11.91
C SER A 15 -6.55 16.01 11.84
N ASP A 16 -6.08 14.97 12.50
CA ASP A 16 -6.78 13.70 12.58
C ASP A 16 -8.12 13.83 13.29
N MET A 17 -9.14 13.21 12.71
CA MET A 17 -10.46 13.09 13.32
C MET A 17 -10.62 11.76 14.04
N ALA A 18 -11.51 11.73 15.04
CA ALA A 18 -11.91 10.52 15.74
C ALA A 18 -13.44 10.42 15.71
N VAL A 19 -13.94 9.19 15.80
CA VAL A 19 -15.38 8.97 15.93
C VAL A 19 -15.79 9.23 17.37
N SER A 20 -16.79 10.09 17.56
CA SER A 20 -17.31 10.45 18.89
C SER A 20 -18.51 9.62 19.34
N GLU A 21 -19.27 9.09 18.39
CA GLU A 21 -20.49 8.34 18.65
C GLU A 21 -20.74 7.28 17.56
N LEU A 22 -21.13 6.11 18.00
CA LEU A 22 -21.60 5.01 17.16
C LEU A 22 -23.01 4.66 17.56
N THR A 23 -23.94 4.61 16.61
CA THR A 23 -25.35 4.25 16.84
C THR A 23 -25.70 2.98 16.10
N CYS A 24 -26.39 2.08 16.78
CA CYS A 24 -26.88 0.86 16.17
C CYS A 24 -28.14 1.16 15.33
N ASP A 25 -28.09 0.86 14.04
CA ASP A 25 -29.21 1.10 13.14
C ASP A 25 -30.43 0.22 13.45
N SER A 26 -30.25 -0.90 14.15
CA SER A 26 -31.31 -1.84 14.46
C SER A 26 -32.08 -1.49 15.74
N CYS A 27 -31.41 -1.16 16.82
CA CYS A 27 -32.04 -0.93 18.14
C CYS A 27 -31.85 0.50 18.67
N GLY A 28 -31.12 1.37 17.96
CA GLY A 28 -30.90 2.75 18.36
C GLY A 28 -29.91 2.94 19.52
N THR A 29 -29.27 1.86 20.02
CA THR A 29 -28.27 1.98 21.08
C THR A 29 -27.10 2.83 20.59
N SER A 30 -26.72 3.84 21.37
CA SER A 30 -25.59 4.72 21.08
C SER A 30 -24.46 4.51 22.08
N VAL A 31 -23.24 4.43 21.57
CA VAL A 31 -21.99 4.39 22.34
C VAL A 31 -21.20 5.65 22.05
N ARG A 32 -20.96 6.44 23.07
CA ARG A 32 -20.18 7.68 23.01
C ARG A 32 -18.79 7.49 23.58
N GLY A 33 -17.79 8.04 22.89
CA GLY A 33 -16.39 7.93 23.30
C GLY A 33 -15.46 8.58 22.30
N ARG A 34 -14.17 8.35 22.43
CA ARG A 34 -13.18 8.75 21.45
C ARG A 34 -12.58 7.49 20.82
N PHE A 35 -13.04 7.18 19.64
CA PHE A 35 -12.59 6.01 18.89
C PHE A 35 -11.67 6.46 17.77
N PRO A 36 -10.37 6.09 17.80
CA PRO A 36 -9.47 6.43 16.72
C PRO A 36 -9.91 5.73 15.44
N ILE A 37 -9.77 6.41 14.30
CA ILE A 37 -10.02 5.82 12.99
C ILE A 37 -8.85 4.92 12.63
N PRO A 38 -9.06 3.62 12.35
CA PRO A 38 -8.01 2.71 11.90
C PRO A 38 -7.34 3.22 10.62
N ASP A 39 -6.04 2.97 10.45
CA ASP A 39 -5.27 3.47 9.31
C ASP A 39 -5.83 2.98 7.97
N LEU A 40 -6.35 1.77 7.91
CA LEU A 40 -7.01 1.24 6.71
C LEU A 40 -8.23 2.06 6.28
N CYS A 41 -8.95 2.66 7.23
CA CYS A 41 -10.10 3.52 6.94
C CYS A 41 -9.70 4.93 6.48
N ARG A 42 -8.40 5.24 6.53
CA ARG A 42 -7.84 6.52 6.05
C ARG A 42 -7.41 6.45 4.57
N LEU A 43 -7.40 5.26 3.99
CA LEU A 43 -7.08 5.09 2.58
C LEU A 43 -8.12 5.80 1.70
N PRO A 44 -7.67 6.43 0.58
CA PRO A 44 -8.57 6.83 -0.48
C PRO A 44 -9.43 5.66 -0.96
N GLU A 45 -10.66 5.93 -1.37
CA GLU A 45 -11.64 4.90 -1.73
C GLU A 45 -11.12 3.92 -2.80
N ASP A 46 -10.43 4.43 -3.82
CA ASP A 46 -9.84 3.63 -4.89
C ASP A 46 -8.76 2.66 -4.40
N LEU A 47 -7.89 3.11 -3.48
CA LEU A 47 -6.87 2.26 -2.88
C LEU A 47 -7.47 1.27 -1.88
N TYR A 48 -8.51 1.66 -1.16
CA TYR A 48 -9.22 0.76 -0.26
C TYR A 48 -9.89 -0.38 -1.03
N GLN A 49 -10.58 -0.08 -2.13
CA GLN A 49 -11.21 -1.08 -2.99
C GLN A 49 -10.18 -2.01 -3.62
N PHE A 50 -9.06 -1.46 -4.09
CA PHE A 50 -7.94 -2.27 -4.58
C PHE A 50 -7.42 -3.24 -3.50
N LEU A 51 -7.22 -2.76 -2.29
CA LEU A 51 -6.74 -3.58 -1.17
C LEU A 51 -7.71 -4.72 -0.85
N LEU A 52 -9.03 -4.47 -0.88
CA LEU A 52 -10.03 -5.52 -0.67
C LEU A 52 -9.95 -6.62 -1.72
N VAL A 53 -9.78 -6.26 -2.99
CA VAL A 53 -9.60 -7.21 -4.10
C VAL A 53 -8.29 -7.98 -3.93
N PHE A 54 -7.21 -7.32 -3.55
CA PHE A 54 -5.91 -7.93 -3.30
C PHE A 54 -5.98 -8.99 -2.19
N VAL A 55 -6.61 -8.66 -1.06
CA VAL A 55 -6.79 -9.58 0.07
C VAL A 55 -7.74 -10.73 -0.30
N LYS A 56 -8.84 -10.46 -1.00
CA LYS A 56 -9.79 -11.46 -1.49
C LYS A 56 -9.07 -12.53 -2.35
N ASN A 57 -8.15 -12.10 -3.20
CA ASN A 57 -7.34 -12.97 -4.04
C ASN A 57 -6.08 -13.51 -3.32
N ARG A 58 -6.00 -13.37 -1.99
CA ARG A 58 -4.89 -13.88 -1.15
C ARG A 58 -3.51 -13.41 -1.62
N GLY A 59 -3.42 -12.22 -2.23
CA GLY A 59 -2.18 -11.67 -2.74
C GLY A 59 -1.69 -12.31 -4.05
N VAL A 60 -2.48 -13.17 -4.69
CA VAL A 60 -2.13 -13.76 -5.99
C VAL A 60 -2.32 -12.69 -7.08
N ILE A 61 -1.20 -12.10 -7.52
CA ILE A 61 -1.21 -10.95 -8.44
C ILE A 61 -1.95 -11.28 -9.75
N ARG A 62 -1.75 -12.47 -10.32
CA ARG A 62 -2.43 -12.89 -11.55
C ARG A 62 -3.96 -12.87 -11.45
N ASP A 63 -4.50 -13.21 -10.29
CA ASP A 63 -5.94 -13.22 -10.08
C ASP A 63 -6.45 -11.78 -9.86
N VAL A 64 -5.67 -10.92 -9.21
CA VAL A 64 -5.95 -9.49 -9.09
C VAL A 64 -5.93 -8.81 -10.47
N GLU A 65 -4.95 -9.13 -11.33
CA GLU A 65 -4.88 -8.62 -12.71
C GLU A 65 -6.15 -8.97 -13.51
N LYS A 66 -6.61 -10.21 -13.42
CA LYS A 66 -7.83 -10.68 -14.10
C LYS A 66 -9.09 -10.01 -13.56
N GLU A 67 -9.21 -9.88 -12.23
CA GLU A 67 -10.39 -9.31 -11.61
C GLU A 67 -10.51 -7.81 -11.85
N LEU A 68 -9.39 -7.08 -11.81
CA LEU A 68 -9.37 -5.63 -12.03
C LEU A 68 -9.13 -5.21 -13.48
N GLY A 69 -8.72 -6.14 -14.35
CA GLY A 69 -8.40 -5.83 -15.75
C GLY A 69 -7.17 -4.91 -15.91
N ILE A 70 -6.21 -5.00 -15.00
CA ILE A 70 -4.99 -4.19 -14.98
C ILE A 70 -3.74 -5.06 -15.12
N SER A 71 -2.63 -4.45 -15.55
CA SER A 71 -1.36 -5.16 -15.74
C SER A 71 -0.60 -5.37 -14.42
N TYR A 72 0.31 -6.34 -14.40
CA TYR A 72 1.21 -6.61 -13.28
C TYR A 72 1.92 -5.36 -12.71
N PRO A 73 2.57 -4.50 -13.55
CA PRO A 73 3.18 -3.27 -13.05
C PRO A 73 2.19 -2.33 -12.37
N THR A 74 0.94 -2.29 -12.86
CA THR A 74 -0.12 -1.47 -12.28
C THR A 74 -0.55 -2.00 -10.93
N VAL A 75 -0.67 -3.33 -10.77
CA VAL A 75 -0.96 -3.95 -9.46
C VAL A 75 0.12 -3.58 -8.46
N ARG A 76 1.40 -3.69 -8.83
CA ARG A 76 2.52 -3.32 -7.95
C ARG A 76 2.52 -1.85 -7.58
N SER A 77 2.34 -0.96 -8.56
CA SER A 77 2.26 0.48 -8.33
C SER A 77 1.13 0.86 -7.37
N ARG A 78 -0.04 0.24 -7.50
CA ARG A 78 -1.15 0.46 -6.58
C ARG A 78 -0.87 -0.08 -5.18
N LEU A 79 -0.21 -1.23 -5.07
CA LEU A 79 0.21 -1.76 -3.78
C LEU A 79 1.22 -0.84 -3.09
N ASP A 80 2.18 -0.31 -3.84
CA ASP A 80 3.12 0.69 -3.35
C ASP A 80 2.41 1.97 -2.85
N ALA A 81 1.38 2.42 -3.59
CA ALA A 81 0.57 3.57 -3.18
C ALA A 81 -0.21 3.30 -1.89
N VAL A 82 -0.74 2.08 -1.70
CA VAL A 82 -1.38 1.65 -0.44
C VAL A 82 -0.38 1.70 0.71
N LEU A 83 0.82 1.14 0.53
CA LEU A 83 1.86 1.15 1.54
C LEU A 83 2.29 2.57 1.92
N ALA A 84 2.46 3.45 0.93
CA ALA A 84 2.79 4.86 1.16
C ALA A 84 1.67 5.59 1.92
N ALA A 85 0.42 5.36 1.56
CA ALA A 85 -0.74 5.97 2.22
C ALA A 85 -0.92 5.48 3.67
N LEU A 86 -0.48 4.25 3.98
CA LEU A 86 -0.46 3.70 5.33
C LEU A 86 0.77 4.13 6.16
N GLY A 87 1.66 4.94 5.57
CA GLY A 87 2.88 5.41 6.25
C GLY A 87 4.03 4.41 6.26
N TYR A 88 3.92 3.31 5.54
CA TYR A 88 5.04 2.40 5.31
C TYR A 88 5.90 2.97 4.17
N ALA A 89 7.01 3.59 4.54
CA ALA A 89 7.99 4.02 3.54
C ALA A 89 8.44 2.80 2.73
N LYS A 90 8.52 2.94 1.39
CA LYS A 90 9.33 2.01 0.60
C LYS A 90 10.69 1.97 1.30
N SER A 91 11.11 0.80 1.75
CA SER A 91 12.52 0.56 1.96
C SER A 91 13.18 0.71 0.59
N ALA A 92 13.67 1.90 0.29
CA ALA A 92 14.53 2.13 -0.85
C ALA A 92 15.68 1.14 -0.71
N GLY A 93 15.70 0.08 -1.53
CA GLY A 93 16.82 -0.86 -1.53
C GLY A 93 16.52 -2.36 -1.46
N ARG A 94 15.27 -2.78 -1.36
CA ARG A 94 14.94 -4.17 -1.65
C ARG A 94 14.27 -4.25 -3.02
N SER A 95 15.09 -4.28 -4.06
CA SER A 95 14.69 -4.92 -5.30
C SER A 95 14.16 -6.30 -4.93
N ASP A 96 12.95 -6.63 -5.37
CA ASP A 96 12.39 -7.96 -5.15
C ASP A 96 13.42 -8.97 -5.63
N SER A 97 13.79 -9.91 -4.77
CA SER A 97 14.78 -10.94 -5.14
C SER A 97 14.39 -11.66 -6.43
N SER A 98 13.09 -11.73 -6.73
CA SER A 98 12.57 -12.25 -8.01
C SER A 98 12.95 -11.40 -9.21
N GLU A 99 12.88 -10.08 -9.12
CA GLU A 99 13.29 -9.17 -10.22
C GLU A 99 14.79 -9.25 -10.47
N VAL A 100 15.60 -9.29 -9.42
CA VAL A 100 17.06 -9.41 -9.53
C VAL A 100 17.44 -10.75 -10.17
N ILE A 101 16.76 -11.82 -9.81
CA ILE A 101 16.98 -13.15 -10.40
C ILE A 101 16.57 -13.15 -11.89
N GLU A 102 15.42 -12.58 -12.25
CA GLU A 102 15.01 -12.47 -13.65
C GLU A 102 15.97 -11.63 -14.49
N MET A 103 16.49 -10.52 -13.95
CA MET A 103 17.49 -9.69 -14.63
C MET A 103 18.82 -10.45 -14.81
N LEU A 104 19.19 -11.28 -13.82
CA LEU A 104 20.36 -12.15 -13.92
C LEU A 104 20.17 -13.24 -14.98
N GLU A 105 18.99 -13.89 -15.03
CA GLU A 105 18.67 -14.90 -16.02
C GLU A 105 18.63 -14.36 -17.45
N ARG A 106 18.20 -13.08 -17.63
CA ARG A 106 18.22 -12.36 -18.92
C ARG A 106 19.61 -11.87 -19.29
N GLY A 107 20.58 -11.94 -18.38
CA GLY A 107 21.92 -11.45 -18.62
C GLY A 107 22.03 -9.91 -18.63
N GLU A 108 21.04 -9.22 -18.07
CA GLU A 108 21.00 -7.76 -17.98
C GLU A 108 21.91 -7.22 -16.88
N ILE A 109 22.19 -8.03 -15.86
CA ILE A 109 23.09 -7.71 -14.76
C ILE A 109 24.06 -8.86 -14.49
N THR A 110 25.21 -8.52 -13.92
CA THR A 110 26.20 -9.52 -13.48
C THR A 110 25.82 -10.11 -12.11
N PRO A 111 26.33 -11.32 -11.77
CA PRO A 111 26.14 -11.90 -10.44
C PRO A 111 26.56 -10.99 -9.28
N GLU A 112 27.61 -10.18 -9.50
CA GLU A 112 28.14 -9.23 -8.51
C GLU A 112 27.20 -8.05 -8.30
N GLU A 113 26.58 -7.56 -9.39
CA GLU A 113 25.56 -6.51 -9.35
C GLU A 113 24.27 -7.01 -8.69
N ALA A 114 23.86 -8.24 -9.01
CA ALA A 114 22.72 -8.89 -8.38
C ALA A 114 22.90 -9.01 -6.87
N GLU A 115 24.10 -9.39 -6.41
CA GLU A 115 24.43 -9.49 -4.98
C GLU A 115 24.35 -8.14 -4.26
N LYS A 116 24.84 -7.07 -4.89
CA LYS A 116 24.74 -5.70 -4.35
C LYS A 116 23.29 -5.23 -4.25
N MET A 117 22.48 -5.49 -5.28
CA MET A 117 21.07 -5.15 -5.29
C MET A 117 20.29 -5.90 -4.21
N LEU A 118 20.62 -7.18 -3.96
CA LEU A 118 20.00 -7.98 -2.91
C LEU A 118 20.43 -7.54 -1.50
N ARG A 119 21.65 -7.03 -1.34
CA ARG A 119 22.14 -6.48 -0.06
C ARG A 119 21.62 -5.08 0.24
N GLY A 120 21.03 -4.37 -0.75
CA GLY A 120 20.54 -3.01 -0.59
C GLY A 120 21.64 -1.95 -0.54
N GLU A 121 22.84 -2.26 -1.05
CA GLU A 121 23.94 -1.30 -1.16
C GLU A 121 23.72 -0.45 -2.42
N SER A 122 23.06 0.71 -2.27
CA SER A 122 22.93 1.70 -3.34
C SER A 122 24.23 2.44 -3.57
N GLU A 123 24.55 2.72 -4.85
CA GLU A 123 25.73 3.44 -5.31
C GLU A 123 25.71 4.95 -4.91
N GLU A 124 25.62 5.28 -3.63
CA GLU A 124 25.73 6.67 -3.16
C GLU A 124 27.11 7.06 -2.62
N GLU A 125 28.14 6.22 -2.73
CA GLU A 125 29.50 6.54 -2.23
C GLU A 125 30.55 6.82 -3.32
N LYS A 126 30.19 7.38 -4.47
CA LYS A 126 31.20 7.87 -5.45
C LYS A 126 30.96 9.29 -5.93
N LYS A 127 30.70 10.22 -5.03
CA LYS A 127 30.81 11.66 -5.33
C LYS A 127 31.21 12.50 -4.11
N GLN A 128 32.29 12.12 -3.48
CA GLN A 128 33.05 13.03 -2.61
C GLN A 128 34.54 12.62 -2.61
N GLU A 129 35.19 12.96 -3.67
CA GLU A 129 36.63 13.32 -3.67
C GLU A 129 36.87 14.32 -4.76
#